data_bfdae03e180b6b7bc669890447de6716
#
_entry.id   bfdae03e180b6b7bc669890447de6716
#
_cell.length_a   1.000
_cell.length_b   1.000
_cell.length_c   1.000
_cell.angle_alpha   90.00
_cell.angle_beta   90.00
_cell.angle_gamma   90.00
#
_symmetry.space_group_name_H-M   'P 1'
#
loop_
_entity.id
_entity.type
_entity.pdbx_description
1 polymer ?
#
loop_
_entity_poly.entity_id
_entity_poly.type
_entity_poly.pdbx_seq_one_letter_code
_entity_poly.pdbx_strand_id
1 'polypeptide(L)'
;MLLQQFALLKEQNFTSIMAEWDGKSRGTVFGFKVFVFFIKNFGINAAYALMHLPVPYFCLFSGKNVKGLRFYFRNRLGYSRFKTMLSIYKTYYTFGQTLVDKIAISSGLRSNYTYEFDGEVKIAEVLEMKRGGVLISAHIGNFELAQYFFKERLAKDSISIVVTDQDHEEIKDYLGQYVKKETHFIVVRDDLSHIFEINAALAQNRIICIAGDRYMDNTKCLEETLLGKKAKFPLGPFYLASRLKVPVLFVYVMREPKRHYHLYAKWINYKEGDMNDLLKKYTENVEQMVKKYPMQWFNFYDFWNDKK
;
A
#
# COMPACT_ATOMS: atom_id res chain seq x y z
N MET A 1 22.16 -19.92 0.73
CA MET A 1 21.07 -20.65 1.43
C MET A 1 19.69 -20.04 1.16
N LEU A 2 19.42 -18.76 1.41
CA LEU A 2 18.14 -18.10 1.10
C LEU A 2 17.72 -18.21 -0.39
N LEU A 3 18.65 -17.98 -1.31
CA LEU A 3 18.41 -18.06 -2.76
C LEU A 3 18.12 -19.48 -3.27
N GLN A 4 18.79 -20.51 -2.70
CA GLN A 4 18.52 -21.90 -3.05
C GLN A 4 17.13 -22.35 -2.60
N GLN A 5 16.68 -21.90 -1.42
CA GLN A 5 15.32 -22.17 -0.95
C GLN A 5 14.25 -21.45 -1.79
N PHE A 6 14.53 -20.23 -2.30
CA PHE A 6 13.63 -19.53 -3.22
C PHE A 6 13.55 -20.20 -4.59
N ALA A 7 14.68 -20.70 -5.13
CA ALA A 7 14.72 -21.44 -6.38
C ALA A 7 13.91 -22.75 -6.32
N LEU A 8 14.03 -23.52 -5.24
CA LEU A 8 13.25 -24.75 -5.01
C LEU A 8 11.75 -24.48 -4.88
N LEU A 9 11.35 -23.28 -4.43
CA LEU A 9 9.95 -22.87 -4.39
C LEU A 9 9.38 -22.52 -5.78
N LYS A 10 10.22 -22.23 -6.77
CA LYS A 10 9.82 -21.86 -8.15
C LYS A 10 9.50 -23.09 -9.03
N GLU A 11 10.07 -24.27 -8.73
CA GLU A 11 9.98 -25.48 -9.58
C GLU A 11 8.69 -26.31 -9.46
N GLN A 12 7.79 -25.98 -8.53
CA GLN A 12 6.51 -26.68 -8.45
C GLN A 12 5.50 -26.04 -9.40
N ASN A 13 5.22 -26.73 -10.53
CA ASN A 13 4.21 -26.37 -11.52
C ASN A 13 2.85 -26.12 -10.89
N PHE A 14 2.37 -24.88 -10.97
CA PHE A 14 1.01 -24.48 -10.61
C PHE A 14 0.23 -24.04 -11.85
N THR A 15 -0.94 -24.61 -12.04
CA THR A 15 -1.95 -24.13 -13.00
C THR A 15 -2.29 -22.67 -12.72
N SER A 16 -2.18 -21.82 -13.73
CA SER A 16 -2.39 -20.38 -13.64
C SER A 16 -3.83 -20.06 -13.21
N ILE A 17 -3.97 -19.53 -12.01
CA ILE A 17 -5.19 -18.88 -11.55
C ILE A 17 -4.96 -17.38 -11.76
N MET A 18 -5.76 -16.77 -12.64
CA MET A 18 -5.65 -15.32 -12.89
C MET A 18 -5.93 -14.53 -11.60
N ALA A 19 -4.99 -13.68 -11.16
CA ALA A 19 -5.24 -12.71 -10.11
C ALA A 19 -6.32 -11.73 -10.60
N GLU A 20 -7.23 -11.32 -9.73
CA GLU A 20 -8.26 -10.34 -10.09
C GLU A 20 -7.71 -8.92 -10.26
N TRP A 21 -6.51 -8.68 -9.76
CA TRP A 21 -5.82 -7.42 -9.93
C TRP A 21 -4.86 -7.49 -11.11
N ASP A 22 -5.07 -6.65 -12.13
CA ASP A 22 -4.29 -6.60 -13.36
C ASP A 22 -3.10 -5.61 -13.31
N GLY A 23 -2.88 -4.99 -12.16
CA GLY A 23 -1.77 -4.04 -11.95
C GLY A 23 -1.93 -2.69 -12.66
N LYS A 24 -2.97 -2.49 -13.48
CA LYS A 24 -3.12 -1.30 -14.31
C LYS A 24 -3.82 -0.16 -13.60
N SER A 25 -3.24 1.03 -13.64
CA SER A 25 -3.89 2.28 -13.26
C SER A 25 -4.93 2.69 -14.32
N ARG A 26 -6.12 3.14 -13.85
CA ARG A 26 -7.16 3.68 -14.75
C ARG A 26 -7.09 5.20 -14.91
N GLY A 27 -6.08 5.84 -14.32
CA GLY A 27 -5.84 7.28 -14.51
C GLY A 27 -5.27 7.55 -15.91
N THR A 28 -5.70 8.64 -16.54
CA THR A 28 -5.10 9.11 -17.78
C THR A 28 -4.12 10.26 -17.48
N VAL A 29 -3.06 10.39 -18.26
CA VAL A 29 -2.09 11.52 -18.16
C VAL A 29 -2.85 12.86 -18.23
N PHE A 30 -3.85 12.96 -19.09
CA PHE A 30 -4.69 14.17 -19.18
C PHE A 30 -5.42 14.46 -17.85
N GLY A 31 -6.03 13.45 -17.23
CA GLY A 31 -6.69 13.62 -15.93
C GLY A 31 -5.72 14.14 -14.86
N PHE A 32 -4.50 13.59 -14.78
CA PHE A 32 -3.47 14.09 -13.85
C PHE A 32 -3.11 15.56 -14.15
N LYS A 33 -2.93 15.93 -15.42
CA LYS A 33 -2.65 17.34 -15.81
C LYS A 33 -3.73 18.30 -15.34
N VAL A 34 -5.00 17.92 -15.48
CA VAL A 34 -6.14 18.73 -15.01
C VAL A 34 -6.07 18.93 -13.50
N PHE A 35 -5.82 17.86 -12.71
CA PHE A 35 -5.70 17.99 -11.24
C PHE A 35 -4.50 18.86 -10.83
N VAL A 36 -3.34 18.69 -11.45
CA VAL A 36 -2.17 19.53 -11.21
C VAL A 36 -2.47 21.01 -11.52
N PHE A 37 -3.17 21.29 -12.63
CA PHE A 37 -3.59 22.65 -12.97
C PHE A 37 -4.50 23.25 -11.89
N PHE A 38 -5.50 22.49 -11.43
CA PHE A 38 -6.41 22.95 -10.38
C PHE A 38 -5.70 23.18 -9.06
N ILE A 39 -4.79 22.28 -8.64
CA ILE A 39 -4.01 22.45 -7.42
C ILE A 39 -3.19 23.75 -7.49
N LYS A 40 -2.54 24.02 -8.62
CA LYS A 40 -1.65 25.18 -8.78
C LYS A 40 -2.39 26.51 -8.83
N ASN A 41 -3.54 26.56 -9.51
CA ASN A 41 -4.24 27.82 -9.78
C ASN A 41 -5.39 28.12 -8.81
N PHE A 42 -6.05 27.10 -8.27
CA PHE A 42 -7.25 27.23 -7.45
C PHE A 42 -7.11 26.57 -6.06
N GLY A 43 -5.97 25.92 -5.82
CA GLY A 43 -5.67 25.27 -4.56
C GLY A 43 -6.27 23.87 -4.39
N ILE A 44 -5.89 23.21 -3.29
CA ILE A 44 -6.20 21.81 -3.01
C ILE A 44 -7.71 21.58 -2.85
N ASN A 45 -8.44 22.54 -2.23
CA ASN A 45 -9.89 22.41 -2.04
C ASN A 45 -10.67 22.38 -3.36
N ALA A 46 -10.22 23.16 -4.35
CA ALA A 46 -10.82 23.14 -5.69
C ALA A 46 -10.57 21.80 -6.39
N ALA A 47 -9.37 21.21 -6.23
CA ALA A 47 -9.08 19.87 -6.72
C ALA A 47 -9.96 18.80 -6.05
N TYR A 48 -10.24 18.91 -4.75
CA TYR A 48 -11.18 18.01 -4.08
C TYR A 48 -12.62 18.18 -4.58
N ALA A 49 -13.06 19.42 -4.80
CA ALA A 49 -14.38 19.67 -5.37
C ALA A 49 -14.50 19.08 -6.77
N LEU A 50 -13.45 19.19 -7.58
CA LEU A 50 -13.40 18.60 -8.93
C LEU A 50 -13.59 17.07 -8.91
N MET A 51 -13.18 16.36 -7.84
CA MET A 51 -13.35 14.91 -7.71
C MET A 51 -14.82 14.47 -7.73
N HIS A 52 -15.76 15.34 -7.40
CA HIS A 52 -17.19 15.02 -7.48
C HIS A 52 -17.67 14.74 -8.93
N LEU A 53 -16.91 15.11 -9.96
CA LEU A 53 -17.23 14.81 -11.35
C LEU A 53 -16.80 13.39 -11.76
N PRO A 54 -15.51 12.95 -11.61
CA PRO A 54 -15.11 11.60 -12.02
C PRO A 54 -15.60 10.50 -11.08
N VAL A 55 -15.80 10.75 -9.78
CA VAL A 55 -16.20 9.72 -8.82
C VAL A 55 -17.51 9.02 -9.16
N PRO A 56 -18.62 9.72 -9.51
CA PRO A 56 -19.85 9.07 -9.96
C PRO A 56 -19.63 8.20 -11.20
N TYR A 57 -18.82 8.66 -12.15
CA TYR A 57 -18.47 7.88 -13.34
C TYR A 57 -17.83 6.53 -12.95
N PHE A 58 -16.83 6.53 -12.07
CA PHE A 58 -16.21 5.28 -11.60
C PHE A 58 -17.19 4.39 -10.83
N CYS A 59 -18.09 4.96 -10.03
CA CYS A 59 -19.12 4.20 -9.31
C CYS A 59 -20.10 3.49 -10.26
N LEU A 60 -20.40 4.10 -11.40
CA LEU A 60 -21.38 3.57 -12.38
C LEU A 60 -20.73 2.60 -13.39
N PHE A 61 -19.52 2.94 -13.88
CA PHE A 61 -18.92 2.25 -15.03
C PHE A 61 -17.77 1.31 -14.68
N SER A 62 -17.35 1.20 -13.39
CA SER A 62 -16.31 0.27 -12.94
C SER A 62 -16.90 -1.03 -12.36
N GLY A 63 -17.73 -1.75 -13.12
CA GLY A 63 -18.54 -2.87 -12.66
C GLY A 63 -17.79 -3.93 -11.82
N LYS A 64 -16.59 -4.39 -12.25
CA LYS A 64 -15.78 -5.36 -11.47
C LYS A 64 -15.37 -4.79 -10.11
N ASN A 65 -14.85 -3.57 -10.10
CA ASN A 65 -14.36 -2.91 -8.91
C ASN A 65 -15.49 -2.63 -7.90
N VAL A 66 -16.63 -2.16 -8.42
CA VAL A 66 -17.83 -1.92 -7.61
C VAL A 66 -18.37 -3.23 -7.02
N LYS A 67 -18.29 -4.36 -7.77
CA LYS A 67 -18.68 -5.68 -7.26
C LYS A 67 -17.81 -6.11 -6.09
N GLY A 68 -16.48 -5.96 -6.17
CA GLY A 68 -15.55 -6.26 -5.09
C GLY A 68 -15.82 -5.41 -3.84
N LEU A 69 -15.96 -4.08 -4.00
CA LEU A 69 -16.30 -3.19 -2.89
C LEU A 69 -17.69 -3.50 -2.28
N ARG A 70 -18.67 -3.86 -3.11
CA ARG A 70 -20.00 -4.28 -2.63
C ARG A 70 -19.90 -5.53 -1.79
N PHE A 71 -19.11 -6.53 -2.21
CA PHE A 71 -18.87 -7.75 -1.46
C PHE A 71 -18.20 -7.41 -0.11
N TYR A 72 -17.14 -6.60 -0.11
CA TYR A 72 -16.45 -6.14 1.09
C TYR A 72 -17.41 -5.46 2.08
N PHE A 73 -18.15 -4.43 1.67
CA PHE A 73 -19.01 -3.68 2.59
C PHE A 73 -20.23 -4.50 3.06
N ARG A 74 -20.87 -5.28 2.17
CA ARG A 74 -22.07 -6.04 2.53
C ARG A 74 -21.76 -7.34 3.26
N ASN A 75 -20.86 -8.14 2.68
CA ASN A 75 -20.66 -9.50 3.12
C ASN A 75 -19.59 -9.62 4.20
N ARG A 76 -18.64 -8.68 4.25
CA ARG A 76 -17.58 -8.70 5.26
C ARG A 76 -17.86 -7.73 6.42
N LEU A 77 -18.34 -6.51 6.13
CA LEU A 77 -18.63 -5.50 7.16
C LEU A 77 -20.11 -5.44 7.56
N GLY A 78 -21.02 -6.20 6.94
CA GLY A 78 -22.43 -6.26 7.29
C GLY A 78 -23.23 -4.98 7.02
N TYR A 79 -22.81 -4.13 6.07
CA TYR A 79 -23.49 -2.87 5.79
C TYR A 79 -24.80 -3.08 5.02
N SER A 80 -25.82 -2.25 5.32
CA SER A 80 -27.06 -2.21 4.55
C SER A 80 -26.80 -1.80 3.09
N ARG A 81 -27.79 -2.03 2.18
CA ARG A 81 -27.69 -1.65 0.75
C ARG A 81 -27.35 -0.17 0.57
N PHE A 82 -28.07 0.71 1.26
CA PHE A 82 -27.88 2.16 1.18
C PHE A 82 -26.50 2.58 1.72
N LYS A 83 -26.12 2.08 2.92
CA LYS A 83 -24.79 2.34 3.51
C LYS A 83 -23.67 1.85 2.61
N THR A 84 -23.83 0.69 1.95
CA THR A 84 -22.86 0.15 0.99
C THR A 84 -22.66 1.09 -0.20
N MET A 85 -23.73 1.56 -0.83
CA MET A 85 -23.66 2.48 -1.97
C MET A 85 -22.90 3.77 -1.58
N LEU A 86 -23.25 4.35 -0.45
CA LEU A 86 -22.62 5.56 0.07
C LEU A 86 -21.14 5.32 0.41
N SER A 87 -20.81 4.14 0.94
CA SER A 87 -19.43 3.75 1.27
C SER A 87 -18.59 3.55 0.01
N ILE A 88 -19.13 2.97 -1.05
CA ILE A 88 -18.44 2.84 -2.34
C ILE A 88 -18.09 4.22 -2.89
N TYR A 89 -19.07 5.16 -2.93
CA TYR A 89 -18.80 6.53 -3.34
C TYR A 89 -17.69 7.18 -2.49
N LYS A 90 -17.80 7.09 -1.17
CA LYS A 90 -16.79 7.62 -0.24
C LYS A 90 -15.42 7.00 -0.46
N THR A 91 -15.33 5.70 -0.76
CA THR A 91 -14.06 5.02 -1.05
C THR A 91 -13.39 5.59 -2.30
N TYR A 92 -14.12 5.76 -3.41
CA TYR A 92 -13.59 6.39 -4.62
C TYR A 92 -13.18 7.84 -4.38
N TYR A 93 -14.01 8.59 -3.65
CA TYR A 93 -13.72 9.98 -3.32
C TYR A 93 -12.47 10.10 -2.46
N THR A 94 -12.36 9.30 -1.39
CA THR A 94 -11.18 9.30 -0.51
C THR A 94 -9.93 8.85 -1.26
N PHE A 95 -10.03 7.83 -2.12
CA PHE A 95 -8.93 7.42 -2.99
C PHE A 95 -8.45 8.58 -3.87
N GLY A 96 -9.38 9.28 -4.53
CA GLY A 96 -9.02 10.46 -5.30
C GLY A 96 -8.37 11.56 -4.47
N GLN A 97 -8.85 11.79 -3.24
CA GLN A 97 -8.21 12.73 -2.31
C GLN A 97 -6.77 12.31 -1.99
N THR A 98 -6.50 11.01 -1.76
CA THR A 98 -5.12 10.55 -1.49
C THR A 98 -4.18 10.78 -2.67
N LEU A 99 -4.68 10.68 -3.92
CA LEU A 99 -3.90 11.01 -5.12
C LEU A 99 -3.61 12.51 -5.23
N VAL A 100 -4.61 13.37 -4.97
CA VAL A 100 -4.43 14.83 -4.93
C VAL A 100 -3.44 15.20 -3.83
N ASP A 101 -3.54 14.61 -2.64
CA ASP A 101 -2.66 14.85 -1.51
C ASP A 101 -1.21 14.47 -1.84
N LYS A 102 -1.01 13.30 -2.49
CA LYS A 102 0.32 12.85 -2.94
C LYS A 102 0.96 13.88 -3.88
N ILE A 103 0.20 14.36 -4.87
CA ILE A 103 0.68 15.40 -5.81
C ILE A 103 1.00 16.70 -5.05
N ALA A 104 0.10 17.18 -4.19
CA ALA A 104 0.27 18.43 -3.47
C ALA A 104 1.49 18.40 -2.56
N ILE A 105 1.65 17.36 -1.74
CA ILE A 105 2.74 17.19 -0.79
C ILE A 105 4.09 17.06 -1.54
N SER A 106 4.15 16.23 -2.59
CA SER A 106 5.38 16.06 -3.37
C SER A 106 5.78 17.29 -4.17
N SER A 107 4.80 18.15 -4.51
CA SER A 107 5.04 19.45 -5.16
C SER A 107 5.42 20.58 -4.20
N GLY A 108 5.63 20.29 -2.90
CA GLY A 108 6.08 21.29 -1.91
C GLY A 108 4.96 21.91 -1.08
N LEU A 109 3.70 21.53 -1.25
CA LEU A 109 2.57 22.04 -0.47
C LEU A 109 2.36 21.26 0.85
N ARG A 110 3.44 20.71 1.43
CA ARG A 110 3.43 19.90 2.66
C ARG A 110 2.87 20.68 3.86
N SER A 111 3.13 21.98 3.95
CA SER A 111 2.64 22.84 5.04
C SER A 111 1.12 22.98 5.12
N ASN A 112 0.39 22.62 4.06
CA ASN A 112 -1.08 22.56 4.06
C ASN A 112 -1.66 21.36 4.80
N TYR A 113 -0.81 20.45 5.31
CA TYR A 113 -1.18 19.20 5.95
C TYR A 113 -0.62 19.15 7.37
N THR A 114 -1.45 18.67 8.28
CA THR A 114 -1.04 18.33 9.65
C THR A 114 -0.91 16.83 9.80
N TYR A 115 -0.15 16.36 10.79
CA TYR A 115 -0.06 14.93 11.08
C TYR A 115 0.16 14.66 12.57
N GLU A 116 -0.24 13.47 12.96
CA GLU A 116 0.01 12.84 14.24
C GLU A 116 0.67 11.49 14.01
N PHE A 117 1.54 11.04 14.91
CA PHE A 117 2.30 9.82 14.72
C PHE A 117 2.32 8.93 15.97
N ASP A 118 1.51 7.88 15.95
CA ASP A 118 1.52 6.81 16.95
C ASP A 118 2.67 5.83 16.68
N GLY A 119 3.68 5.85 17.54
CA GLY A 119 4.81 4.93 17.46
C GLY A 119 6.02 5.49 16.67
N GLU A 120 6.16 6.79 16.57
CA GLU A 120 7.34 7.43 15.97
C GLU A 120 8.66 6.94 16.57
N VAL A 121 8.72 6.84 17.88
CA VAL A 121 9.89 6.36 18.63
C VAL A 121 10.35 4.98 18.14
N LYS A 122 9.42 4.10 17.76
CA LYS A 122 9.73 2.75 17.26
C LYS A 122 10.51 2.76 15.94
N ILE A 123 10.25 3.74 15.08
CA ILE A 123 11.01 3.89 13.82
C ILE A 123 12.45 4.36 14.14
N ALA A 124 12.61 5.29 15.09
CA ALA A 124 13.94 5.70 15.56
C ALA A 124 14.70 4.52 16.18
N GLU A 125 14.06 3.74 17.04
CA GLU A 125 14.63 2.51 17.63
C GLU A 125 15.14 1.54 16.57
N VAL A 126 14.38 1.32 15.48
CA VAL A 126 14.83 0.46 14.36
C VAL A 126 16.12 0.95 13.75
N LEU A 127 16.27 2.25 13.52
CA LEU A 127 17.49 2.83 12.95
C LEU A 127 18.68 2.80 13.92
N GLU A 128 18.43 2.96 15.22
CA GLU A 128 19.45 2.87 16.26
C GLU A 128 20.03 1.45 16.38
N MET A 129 19.28 0.42 16.03
CA MET A 129 19.77 -0.96 15.98
C MET A 129 20.82 -1.22 14.90
N LYS A 130 21.03 -0.29 13.96
CA LYS A 130 22.05 -0.30 12.88
C LYS A 130 22.08 -1.57 12.02
N ARG A 131 20.92 -2.19 11.81
CA ARG A 131 20.76 -3.40 10.99
C ARG A 131 19.61 -3.29 9.98
N GLY A 132 19.06 -2.06 9.81
CA GLY A 132 17.88 -1.81 9.03
C GLY A 132 16.62 -2.42 9.64
N GLY A 133 15.52 -2.39 8.89
CA GLY A 133 14.25 -2.95 9.33
C GLY A 133 13.27 -3.14 8.17
N VAL A 134 12.18 -3.85 8.42
CA VAL A 134 11.11 -4.05 7.46
C VAL A 134 9.82 -3.44 7.99
N LEU A 135 9.22 -2.55 7.21
CA LEU A 135 7.88 -2.01 7.45
C LEU A 135 6.91 -2.70 6.50
N ILE A 136 5.98 -3.47 7.05
CA ILE A 136 4.93 -4.10 6.26
C ILE A 136 3.67 -3.24 6.36
N SER A 137 3.12 -2.88 5.20
CA SER A 137 1.88 -2.13 5.08
C SER A 137 0.85 -2.90 4.26
N ALA A 138 -0.29 -2.28 4.01
CA ALA A 138 -1.31 -2.71 3.06
C ALA A 138 -1.72 -1.54 2.18
N HIS A 139 -2.53 -1.78 1.14
CA HIS A 139 -3.12 -0.71 0.33
C HIS A 139 -4.27 -0.02 1.09
N ILE A 140 -3.99 0.33 2.36
CA ILE A 140 -4.86 1.06 3.28
C ILE A 140 -4.27 2.45 3.49
N GLY A 141 -5.07 3.49 3.25
CA GLY A 141 -4.61 4.87 3.38
C GLY A 141 -3.59 5.25 2.30
N ASN A 142 -2.56 5.99 2.66
CA ASN A 142 -1.57 6.52 1.73
C ASN A 142 -0.14 6.35 2.29
N PHE A 143 0.28 5.08 2.44
CA PHE A 143 1.55 4.76 3.09
C PHE A 143 2.78 5.38 2.38
N GLU A 144 2.70 5.65 1.08
CA GLU A 144 3.77 6.30 0.35
C GLU A 144 4.07 7.72 0.85
N LEU A 145 3.09 8.37 1.50
CA LEU A 145 3.32 9.68 2.11
C LEU A 145 4.18 9.60 3.37
N ALA A 146 4.36 8.43 3.97
CA ALA A 146 5.20 8.25 5.15
C ALA A 146 6.59 8.91 4.99
N GLN A 147 7.22 8.72 3.83
CA GLN A 147 8.51 9.31 3.52
C GLN A 147 8.57 10.84 3.65
N TYR A 148 7.48 11.55 3.31
CA TYR A 148 7.43 13.02 3.39
C TYR A 148 7.23 13.51 4.81
N PHE A 149 6.58 12.72 5.66
CA PHE A 149 6.40 13.02 7.08
C PHE A 149 7.63 12.62 7.90
N PHE A 150 8.34 11.58 7.50
CA PHE A 150 9.58 11.14 8.15
C PHE A 150 10.80 11.98 7.80
N LYS A 151 10.84 12.65 6.64
CA LYS A 151 12.00 13.44 6.18
C LYS A 151 12.51 14.49 7.17
N GLU A 152 11.64 14.99 8.02
CA GLU A 152 12.02 15.99 9.03
C GLU A 152 12.82 15.35 10.18
N ARG A 153 12.81 14.03 10.31
CA ARG A 153 13.33 13.30 11.48
C ARG A 153 14.26 12.12 11.14
N LEU A 154 14.22 11.62 9.92
CA LEU A 154 15.10 10.55 9.46
C LEU A 154 16.19 11.11 8.53
N ALA A 155 17.38 10.48 8.57
CA ALA A 155 18.44 10.82 7.63
C ALA A 155 17.96 10.66 6.18
N LYS A 156 18.49 11.48 5.27
CA LYS A 156 18.24 11.33 3.84
C LYS A 156 18.54 9.88 3.43
N ASP A 157 17.68 9.34 2.58
CA ASP A 157 17.84 7.99 2.03
C ASP A 157 17.70 6.81 3.01
N SER A 158 17.08 7.01 4.19
CA SER A 158 16.86 5.92 5.16
C SER A 158 15.77 4.92 4.74
N ILE A 159 14.98 5.21 3.70
CA ILE A 159 13.83 4.39 3.30
C ILE A 159 13.99 3.90 1.87
N SER A 160 13.67 2.60 1.64
CA SER A 160 13.52 1.99 0.32
C SER A 160 12.12 1.39 0.19
N ILE A 161 11.42 1.65 -0.91
CA ILE A 161 10.08 1.15 -1.15
C ILE A 161 10.12 0.04 -2.18
N VAL A 162 9.63 -1.14 -1.82
CA VAL A 162 9.50 -2.28 -2.75
C VAL A 162 8.22 -2.10 -3.55
N VAL A 163 8.34 -2.09 -4.87
CA VAL A 163 7.24 -1.89 -5.81
C VAL A 163 7.24 -2.98 -6.88
N THR A 164 6.05 -3.24 -7.46
CA THR A 164 5.92 -4.06 -8.68
C THR A 164 5.88 -3.14 -9.90
N ASP A 165 6.55 -3.53 -10.99
CA ASP A 165 6.75 -2.67 -12.17
C ASP A 165 5.57 -2.73 -13.15
N GLN A 166 4.35 -2.50 -12.68
CA GLN A 166 3.15 -2.57 -13.53
C GLN A 166 2.34 -1.27 -13.61
N ASP A 167 2.84 -0.18 -13.04
CA ASP A 167 2.19 1.11 -13.26
C ASP A 167 2.52 1.64 -14.67
N HIS A 168 1.57 2.36 -15.27
CA HIS A 168 1.81 2.98 -16.58
C HIS A 168 3.04 3.90 -16.54
N GLU A 169 4.09 3.58 -17.29
CA GLU A 169 5.35 4.36 -17.35
C GLU A 169 5.09 5.84 -17.64
N GLU A 170 4.13 6.14 -18.55
CA GLU A 170 3.75 7.51 -18.88
C GLU A 170 3.25 8.32 -17.69
N ILE A 171 2.49 7.68 -16.76
CA ILE A 171 1.99 8.33 -15.56
C ILE A 171 3.12 8.51 -14.55
N LYS A 172 4.01 7.51 -14.42
CA LYS A 172 5.21 7.58 -13.57
C LYS A 172 6.13 8.69 -14.04
N ASP A 173 6.41 8.78 -15.34
CA ASP A 173 7.26 9.81 -15.93
C ASP A 173 6.66 11.21 -15.73
N TYR A 174 5.35 11.34 -15.92
CA TYR A 174 4.69 12.62 -15.69
C TYR A 174 4.71 13.05 -14.21
N LEU A 175 4.42 12.13 -13.30
CA LEU A 175 4.51 12.41 -11.86
C LEU A 175 5.94 12.61 -11.40
N GLY A 176 6.91 11.92 -12.00
CA GLY A 176 8.35 12.08 -11.71
C GLY A 176 8.87 13.49 -11.96
N GLN A 177 8.24 14.28 -12.84
CA GLN A 177 8.56 15.70 -13.06
C GLN A 177 8.17 16.59 -11.87
N TYR A 178 7.15 16.17 -11.09
CA TYR A 178 6.62 16.92 -9.94
C TYR A 178 7.08 16.33 -8.60
N VAL A 179 7.46 15.06 -8.58
CA VAL A 179 7.98 14.36 -7.40
C VAL A 179 9.50 14.44 -7.40
N LYS A 180 10.10 15.10 -6.42
CA LYS A 180 11.57 15.10 -6.26
C LYS A 180 12.05 13.65 -6.15
N LYS A 181 13.04 13.26 -6.99
CA LYS A 181 13.67 11.92 -7.05
C LYS A 181 14.50 11.57 -5.80
N GLU A 182 13.89 11.60 -4.63
CA GLU A 182 14.60 11.31 -3.38
C GLU A 182 14.20 9.96 -2.77
N THR A 183 13.29 9.22 -3.43
CA THR A 183 12.82 7.91 -2.95
C THR A 183 13.56 6.80 -3.67
N HIS A 184 14.19 5.91 -2.92
CA HIS A 184 14.81 4.71 -3.46
C HIS A 184 13.75 3.63 -3.65
N PHE A 185 13.49 3.25 -4.90
CA PHE A 185 12.58 2.16 -5.24
C PHE A 185 13.37 0.89 -5.54
N ILE A 186 12.90 -0.24 -5.01
CA ILE A 186 13.37 -1.59 -5.33
C ILE A 186 12.26 -2.26 -6.12
N VAL A 187 12.52 -2.55 -7.40
CA VAL A 187 11.53 -3.15 -8.30
C VAL A 187 11.59 -4.67 -8.19
N VAL A 188 10.44 -5.30 -7.94
CA VAL A 188 10.34 -6.77 -7.90
C VAL A 188 10.51 -7.32 -9.32
N ARG A 189 11.51 -8.18 -9.53
CA ARG A 189 11.85 -8.80 -10.81
C ARG A 189 11.78 -10.33 -10.73
N ASP A 190 11.54 -10.96 -11.86
CA ASP A 190 11.45 -12.42 -11.98
C ASP A 190 12.79 -13.14 -11.72
N ASP A 191 13.90 -12.46 -11.97
CA ASP A 191 15.28 -12.97 -11.75
C ASP A 191 15.70 -12.94 -10.27
N LEU A 192 14.84 -12.47 -9.38
CA LEU A 192 15.07 -12.31 -7.93
C LEU A 192 16.21 -11.33 -7.57
N SER A 193 16.68 -10.50 -8.51
CA SER A 193 17.72 -9.49 -8.26
C SER A 193 17.33 -8.51 -7.13
N HIS A 194 16.04 -8.19 -7.00
CA HIS A 194 15.52 -7.35 -5.94
C HIS A 194 15.83 -7.86 -4.51
N ILE A 195 16.07 -9.18 -4.32
CA ILE A 195 16.45 -9.72 -3.02
C ILE A 195 17.86 -9.26 -2.63
N PHE A 196 18.78 -9.16 -3.59
CA PHE A 196 20.12 -8.61 -3.34
C PHE A 196 20.05 -7.12 -3.03
N GLU A 197 19.20 -6.37 -3.76
CA GLU A 197 18.98 -4.94 -3.50
C GLU A 197 18.41 -4.70 -2.10
N ILE A 198 17.45 -5.53 -1.65
CA ILE A 198 16.90 -5.47 -0.28
C ILE A 198 18.00 -5.73 0.76
N ASN A 199 18.81 -6.79 0.58
CA ASN A 199 19.90 -7.11 1.51
C ASN A 199 20.95 -5.99 1.56
N ALA A 200 21.33 -5.43 0.42
CA ALA A 200 22.27 -4.32 0.34
C ALA A 200 21.73 -3.05 1.05
N ALA A 201 20.45 -2.76 0.88
CA ALA A 201 19.79 -1.64 1.56
C ALA A 201 19.75 -1.84 3.09
N LEU A 202 19.41 -3.04 3.57
CA LEU A 202 19.44 -3.35 5.00
C LEU A 202 20.85 -3.25 5.59
N ALA A 203 21.88 -3.71 4.86
CA ALA A 203 23.29 -3.58 5.27
C ALA A 203 23.73 -2.11 5.40
N GLN A 204 23.08 -1.20 4.66
CA GLN A 204 23.25 0.25 4.78
C GLN A 204 22.37 0.89 5.88
N ASN A 205 21.77 0.09 6.75
CA ASN A 205 20.84 0.53 7.79
C ASN A 205 19.58 1.22 7.23
N ARG A 206 19.13 0.82 6.03
CA ARG A 206 17.89 1.36 5.43
C ARG A 206 16.67 0.56 5.90
N ILE A 207 15.54 1.22 5.89
CA ILE A 207 14.23 0.64 6.19
C ILE A 207 13.57 0.23 4.88
N ILE A 208 13.16 -1.01 4.76
CA ILE A 208 12.45 -1.57 3.60
C ILE A 208 10.95 -1.47 3.85
N CYS A 209 10.23 -0.74 2.99
CA CYS A 209 8.77 -0.67 3.01
C CYS A 209 8.18 -1.60 1.95
N ILE A 210 7.29 -2.50 2.35
CA ILE A 210 6.65 -3.47 1.46
C ILE A 210 5.16 -3.60 1.77
N ALA A 211 4.31 -3.71 0.74
CA ALA A 211 2.90 -4.03 0.91
C ALA A 211 2.68 -5.54 0.95
N GLY A 212 1.85 -6.01 1.89
CA GLY A 212 1.61 -7.44 2.13
C GLY A 212 0.23 -7.94 1.68
N ASP A 213 -0.59 -7.14 1.00
CA ASP A 213 -1.98 -7.47 0.71
C ASP A 213 -2.30 -7.71 -0.78
N ARG A 214 -1.34 -7.54 -1.70
CA ARG A 214 -1.57 -7.81 -3.12
C ARG A 214 -0.58 -8.81 -3.68
N TYR A 215 -1.06 -9.71 -4.50
CA TYR A 215 -0.26 -10.68 -5.23
C TYR A 215 -0.58 -10.61 -6.73
N MET A 216 0.40 -10.97 -7.54
CA MET A 216 0.28 -11.02 -8.99
C MET A 216 -0.02 -12.45 -9.44
N ASP A 217 -0.52 -12.58 -10.67
CA ASP A 217 -0.65 -13.87 -11.33
C ASP A 217 0.68 -14.63 -11.29
N ASN A 218 0.62 -15.95 -11.09
CA ASN A 218 1.78 -16.84 -10.99
C ASN A 218 2.69 -16.64 -9.77
N THR A 219 2.33 -15.82 -8.78
CA THR A 219 3.08 -15.74 -7.52
C THR A 219 2.56 -16.73 -6.49
N LYS A 220 3.47 -17.28 -5.68
CA LYS A 220 3.08 -18.14 -4.55
C LYS A 220 2.36 -17.32 -3.49
N CYS A 221 1.26 -17.88 -2.98
CA CYS A 221 0.42 -17.28 -1.97
C CYS A 221 0.39 -18.10 -0.69
N LEU A 222 0.17 -17.42 0.41
CA LEU A 222 -0.24 -17.97 1.69
C LEU A 222 -1.74 -17.71 1.87
N GLU A 223 -2.39 -18.55 2.66
CA GLU A 223 -3.81 -18.37 3.00
C GLU A 223 -3.96 -18.04 4.48
N GLU A 224 -4.75 -17.02 4.79
CA GLU A 224 -5.11 -16.67 6.15
C GLU A 224 -6.52 -16.07 6.20
N THR A 225 -7.14 -16.08 7.37
CA THR A 225 -8.47 -15.52 7.58
C THR A 225 -8.40 -14.00 7.70
N LEU A 226 -9.22 -13.30 6.90
CA LEU A 226 -9.43 -11.86 6.98
C LEU A 226 -10.94 -11.56 6.99
N LEU A 227 -11.41 -10.83 7.99
CA LEU A 227 -12.84 -10.50 8.15
C LEU A 227 -13.76 -11.74 8.08
N GLY A 228 -13.33 -12.84 8.70
CA GLY A 228 -14.10 -14.07 8.83
C GLY A 228 -14.16 -14.94 7.57
N LYS A 229 -13.31 -14.71 6.57
CA LYS A 229 -13.19 -15.61 5.40
C LYS A 229 -11.72 -15.77 5.00
N LYS A 230 -11.33 -16.98 4.55
CA LYS A 230 -10.00 -17.25 3.98
C LYS A 230 -9.74 -16.33 2.78
N ALA A 231 -8.54 -15.80 2.73
CA ALA A 231 -8.03 -14.93 1.66
C ALA A 231 -6.58 -15.28 1.36
N LYS A 232 -6.14 -14.95 0.15
CA LYS A 232 -4.76 -15.20 -0.32
C LYS A 232 -3.91 -13.94 -0.14
N PHE A 233 -2.67 -14.17 0.29
CA PHE A 233 -1.67 -13.13 0.49
C PHE A 233 -0.37 -13.50 -0.22
N PRO A 234 0.42 -12.53 -0.71
CA PRO A 234 1.71 -12.83 -1.33
C PRO A 234 2.65 -13.51 -0.35
N LEU A 235 3.31 -14.58 -0.76
CA LEU A 235 4.31 -15.26 0.09
C LEU A 235 5.55 -14.38 0.33
N GLY A 236 6.00 -13.63 -0.69
CA GLY A 236 7.28 -12.92 -0.67
C GLY A 236 7.51 -12.02 0.54
N PRO A 237 6.63 -11.06 0.85
CA PRO A 237 6.79 -10.15 1.99
C PRO A 237 6.98 -10.87 3.34
N PHE A 238 6.16 -11.90 3.59
CA PHE A 238 6.18 -12.63 4.87
C PHE A 238 7.38 -13.59 4.96
N TYR A 239 7.73 -14.23 3.86
CA TYR A 239 8.91 -15.09 3.79
C TYR A 239 10.19 -14.26 4.02
N LEU A 240 10.36 -13.14 3.31
CA LEU A 240 11.50 -12.25 3.49
C LEU A 240 11.58 -11.72 4.92
N ALA A 241 10.52 -11.07 5.40
CA ALA A 241 10.52 -10.45 6.73
C ALA A 241 10.80 -11.45 7.85
N SER A 242 10.27 -12.68 7.75
CA SER A 242 10.51 -13.72 8.77
C SER A 242 11.94 -14.27 8.77
N ARG A 243 12.69 -14.17 7.65
CA ARG A 243 14.03 -14.76 7.48
C ARG A 243 15.17 -13.78 7.64
N LEU A 244 14.92 -12.49 7.43
CA LEU A 244 15.97 -11.46 7.43
C LEU A 244 16.54 -11.14 8.82
N LYS A 245 15.93 -11.61 9.92
CA LYS A 245 16.35 -11.35 11.32
C LYS A 245 16.56 -9.87 11.64
N VAL A 246 15.75 -9.02 11.03
CA VAL A 246 15.71 -7.58 11.29
C VAL A 246 14.40 -7.18 11.96
N PRO A 247 14.32 -6.02 12.60
CA PRO A 247 13.08 -5.51 13.17
C PRO A 247 11.95 -5.46 12.14
N VAL A 248 10.74 -5.90 12.51
CA VAL A 248 9.55 -5.85 11.65
C VAL A 248 8.45 -5.06 12.35
N LEU A 249 7.92 -4.05 11.66
CA LEU A 249 6.78 -3.25 12.12
C LEU A 249 5.65 -3.25 11.09
N PHE A 250 4.42 -3.11 11.57
CA PHE A 250 3.30 -2.73 10.71
C PHE A 250 3.14 -1.21 10.71
N VAL A 251 2.95 -0.64 9.51
CA VAL A 251 2.82 0.81 9.34
C VAL A 251 1.64 1.17 8.45
N TYR A 252 0.95 2.24 8.82
CA TYR A 252 -0.15 2.80 8.03
C TYR A 252 -0.09 4.32 8.09
N VAL A 253 -0.57 4.97 7.02
CA VAL A 253 -0.72 6.42 6.92
C VAL A 253 -2.15 6.72 6.54
N MET A 254 -2.97 7.05 7.53
CA MET A 254 -4.40 7.19 7.38
C MET A 254 -4.79 8.65 7.19
N ARG A 255 -5.61 8.91 6.18
CA ARG A 255 -6.16 10.24 5.96
C ARG A 255 -7.32 10.50 6.90
N GLU A 256 -7.30 11.65 7.55
CA GLU A 256 -8.38 12.14 8.41
C GLU A 256 -8.98 13.47 7.88
N PRO A 257 -10.07 13.97 8.45
CA PRO A 257 -10.65 15.24 8.06
C PRO A 257 -9.64 16.40 8.13
N LYS A 258 -9.95 17.52 7.42
CA LYS A 258 -9.16 18.77 7.44
C LYS A 258 -7.68 18.61 6.98
N ARG A 259 -7.40 17.66 6.07
CA ARG A 259 -6.04 17.38 5.57
C ARG A 259 -5.06 16.97 6.69
N HIS A 260 -5.58 16.23 7.64
CA HIS A 260 -4.80 15.60 8.68
C HIS A 260 -4.43 14.17 8.30
N TYR A 261 -3.23 13.73 8.68
CA TYR A 261 -2.79 12.34 8.50
C TYR A 261 -2.39 11.75 9.84
N HIS A 262 -2.92 10.57 10.13
CA HIS A 262 -2.54 9.80 11.30
C HIS A 262 -1.64 8.65 10.86
N LEU A 263 -0.40 8.67 11.33
CA LEU A 263 0.61 7.66 11.06
C LEU A 263 0.63 6.65 12.21
N TYR A 264 0.71 5.38 11.86
CA TYR A 264 0.80 4.29 12.83
C TYR A 264 2.06 3.48 12.56
N ALA A 265 2.84 3.19 13.61
CA ALA A 265 3.88 2.18 13.60
C ALA A 265 3.74 1.26 14.81
N LYS A 266 3.66 -0.05 14.58
CA LYS A 266 3.43 -1.04 15.63
C LYS A 266 4.44 -2.17 15.52
N TRP A 267 5.15 -2.45 16.60
CA TRP A 267 5.96 -3.67 16.73
C TRP A 267 5.12 -4.91 16.55
N ILE A 268 5.68 -5.90 15.87
CA ILE A 268 5.04 -7.21 15.70
C ILE A 268 5.76 -8.22 16.55
N ASN A 269 5.03 -8.82 17.46
CA ASN A 269 5.50 -9.97 18.20
C ASN A 269 5.06 -11.24 17.49
N TYR A 270 5.97 -11.89 16.77
CA TYR A 270 5.74 -13.13 16.04
C TYR A 270 6.92 -14.09 16.30
N LYS A 271 6.69 -15.38 16.06
CA LYS A 271 7.72 -16.41 16.22
C LYS A 271 8.77 -16.28 15.11
N GLU A 272 10.02 -16.00 15.49
CA GLU A 272 11.11 -15.79 14.53
C GLU A 272 11.22 -16.97 13.54
N GLY A 273 11.33 -16.65 12.24
CA GLY A 273 11.38 -17.63 11.16
C GLY A 273 10.03 -18.22 10.73
N ASP A 274 8.95 -17.91 11.46
CA ASP A 274 7.59 -18.40 11.15
C ASP A 274 6.79 -17.35 10.35
N MET A 275 6.78 -17.52 9.04
CA MET A 275 6.03 -16.63 8.14
C MET A 275 4.51 -16.74 8.29
N ASN A 276 4.00 -17.88 8.76
CA ASN A 276 2.56 -18.07 8.94
C ASN A 276 2.08 -17.33 10.20
N ASP A 277 2.85 -17.36 11.27
CA ASP A 277 2.54 -16.56 12.47
C ASP A 277 2.64 -15.06 12.16
N LEU A 278 3.66 -14.64 11.39
CA LEU A 278 3.76 -13.25 10.92
C LEU A 278 2.55 -12.84 10.07
N LEU A 279 2.10 -13.68 9.12
CA LEU A 279 0.92 -13.42 8.32
C LEU A 279 -0.34 -13.33 9.18
N LYS A 280 -0.53 -14.23 10.14
CA LYS A 280 -1.65 -14.18 11.08
C LYS A 280 -1.69 -12.85 11.84
N LYS A 281 -0.55 -12.41 12.39
CA LYS A 281 -0.44 -11.10 13.07
C LYS A 281 -0.73 -9.93 12.14
N TYR A 282 -0.31 -10.04 10.88
CA TYR A 282 -0.60 -9.06 9.85
C TYR A 282 -2.10 -8.97 9.57
N THR A 283 -2.78 -10.09 9.33
CA THR A 283 -4.22 -10.10 9.05
C THR A 283 -5.05 -9.58 10.21
N GLU A 284 -4.70 -9.95 11.45
CA GLU A 284 -5.32 -9.41 12.67
C GLU A 284 -5.20 -7.87 12.73
N ASN A 285 -4.03 -7.33 12.37
CA ASN A 285 -3.78 -5.89 12.39
C ASN A 285 -4.48 -5.17 11.23
N VAL A 286 -4.42 -5.71 10.01
CA VAL A 286 -5.16 -5.22 8.84
C VAL A 286 -6.65 -5.15 9.15
N GLU A 287 -7.21 -6.18 9.78
CA GLU A 287 -8.63 -6.22 10.17
C GLU A 287 -9.00 -5.09 11.14
N GLN A 288 -8.14 -4.77 12.11
CA GLN A 288 -8.33 -3.62 13.00
C GLN A 288 -8.35 -2.31 12.21
N MET A 289 -7.41 -2.13 11.29
CA MET A 289 -7.30 -0.91 10.49
C MET A 289 -8.47 -0.73 9.51
N VAL A 290 -8.90 -1.79 8.82
CA VAL A 290 -10.06 -1.69 7.91
C VAL A 290 -11.37 -1.49 8.65
N LYS A 291 -11.51 -1.98 9.90
CA LYS A 291 -12.67 -1.68 10.75
C LYS A 291 -12.68 -0.21 11.21
N LYS A 292 -11.51 0.36 11.52
CA LYS A 292 -11.36 1.77 11.93
C LYS A 292 -11.52 2.73 10.74
N TYR A 293 -10.96 2.38 9.57
CA TYR A 293 -10.96 3.21 8.35
C TYR A 293 -11.53 2.46 7.14
N PRO A 294 -12.80 2.04 7.16
CA PRO A 294 -13.34 1.11 6.18
C PRO A 294 -13.37 1.63 4.74
N MET A 295 -13.37 2.96 4.52
CA MET A 295 -13.36 3.57 3.18
C MET A 295 -11.94 3.80 2.63
N GLN A 296 -10.89 3.40 3.36
CA GLN A 296 -9.50 3.65 2.98
C GLN A 296 -8.72 2.36 2.64
N TRP A 297 -9.38 1.21 2.54
CA TRP A 297 -8.79 0.02 1.97
C TRP A 297 -9.09 -0.03 0.46
N PHE A 298 -8.08 0.33 -0.34
CA PHE A 298 -8.24 0.57 -1.79
C PHE A 298 -8.06 -0.71 -2.61
N ASN A 299 -8.69 -1.81 -2.17
CA ASN A 299 -8.80 -3.05 -2.91
C ASN A 299 -10.07 -3.04 -3.78
N PHE A 300 -9.91 -2.57 -5.02
CA PHE A 300 -10.99 -2.43 -6.00
C PHE A 300 -11.27 -3.75 -6.74
N TYR A 301 -11.13 -4.90 -6.10
CA TYR A 301 -11.42 -6.23 -6.64
C TYR A 301 -11.98 -7.15 -5.53
N ASP A 302 -12.47 -8.32 -5.91
CA ASP A 302 -12.96 -9.29 -4.93
C ASP A 302 -11.77 -10.03 -4.30
N PHE A 303 -11.34 -9.53 -3.14
CA PHE A 303 -10.18 -10.03 -2.41
C PHE A 303 -10.34 -11.48 -1.93
N TRP A 304 -11.58 -11.96 -1.82
CA TRP A 304 -11.90 -13.30 -1.33
C TRP A 304 -12.39 -14.24 -2.45
N ASN A 305 -12.25 -13.83 -3.70
CA ASN A 305 -12.73 -14.64 -4.81
C ASN A 305 -11.74 -15.78 -5.09
N ASP A 306 -12.13 -16.98 -4.64
CA ASP A 306 -11.49 -18.22 -5.07
C ASP A 306 -12.06 -18.63 -6.44
N LYS A 307 -11.60 -18.03 -7.52
CA LYS A 307 -11.84 -18.63 -8.82
C LYS A 307 -11.04 -19.93 -8.89
N LYS A 308 -11.76 -21.04 -8.74
CA LYS A 308 -11.30 -22.37 -9.10
C LYS A 308 -11.08 -22.48 -10.60
#